data_13466ac0c6584f43d27bec7176746efa
#
_entry.id   13466ac0c6584f43d27bec7176746efa
#
_cell.length_a   1.000
_cell.length_b   1.000
_cell.length_c   1.000
_cell.angle_alpha   90.00
_cell.angle_beta   90.00
_cell.angle_gamma   90.00
#
_symmetry.space_group_name_H-M   'P 1'
#
loop_
_entity.id
_entity.type
_entity.pdbx_description
1 polymer ?
#
loop_
_entity_poly.entity_id
_entity_poly.type
_entity_poly.pdbx_seq_one_letter_code
_entity_poly.pdbx_strand_id
1 'polypeptide(L)'
;SSGFCEDPARIQTGLDRLAQAGFSITNHAAAYRRFQRFAGSDFERIADFQDVAIGRAATPKVFMGTRGGYGAARLLPYIDWGNLGARMREQQTLLFGFSDVTAIQLALLAQSGMPSFAGPMLYSEFAKPQPNFYTMDSFIRTTTSASTTVAVSAYQTSRVKDADGILWGGNLSVLASLAGSPYMPKIQGGILFIEDVAEQPYRIE
;
A
#
# COMPACT_ATOMS: atom_id res chain seq x y z
N SER A 1 -1.49 8.83 2.20
CA SER A 1 -2.55 8.30 3.06
C SER A 1 -3.93 8.61 2.50
N SER A 2 -4.91 7.72 2.74
CA SER A 2 -6.31 7.99 2.36
C SER A 2 -7.05 8.74 3.47
N GLY A 3 -7.28 8.12 4.62
CA GLY A 3 -7.87 8.74 5.81
C GLY A 3 -6.84 9.43 6.69
N PHE A 4 -7.26 10.44 7.45
CA PHE A 4 -6.40 11.08 8.45
C PHE A 4 -6.17 10.16 9.66
N CYS A 5 -5.07 10.36 10.35
CA CYS A 5 -4.75 9.69 11.61
C CYS A 5 -5.23 10.54 12.78
N GLU A 6 -5.99 9.94 13.70
CA GLU A 6 -6.68 10.68 14.77
C GLU A 6 -5.78 11.10 15.92
N ASP A 7 -4.76 10.29 16.22
CA ASP A 7 -3.91 10.44 17.39
C ASP A 7 -2.46 10.78 17.00
N PRO A 8 -2.04 12.04 17.15
CA PRO A 8 -0.67 12.48 16.85
C PRO A 8 0.41 11.76 17.66
N ALA A 9 0.13 11.39 18.91
CA ALA A 9 1.11 10.69 19.75
C ALA A 9 1.39 9.29 19.22
N ARG A 10 0.34 8.61 18.73
CA ARG A 10 0.49 7.33 18.04
C ARG A 10 1.27 7.47 16.73
N ILE A 11 1.03 8.52 15.95
CA ILE A 11 1.83 8.78 14.73
C ILE A 11 3.30 8.86 15.11
N GLN A 12 3.64 9.66 16.12
CA GLN A 12 5.02 9.83 16.57
C GLN A 12 5.62 8.49 17.01
N THR A 13 4.89 7.68 17.78
CA THR A 13 5.33 6.34 18.18
C THR A 13 5.67 5.46 16.97
N GLY A 14 4.86 5.50 15.92
CA GLY A 14 5.12 4.74 14.69
C GLY A 14 6.36 5.24 13.94
N LEU A 15 6.55 6.56 13.85
CA LEU A 15 7.72 7.17 13.24
C LEU A 15 9.00 6.82 14.01
N ASP A 16 8.97 6.89 15.34
CA ASP A 16 10.10 6.55 16.20
C ASP A 16 10.53 5.08 16.03
N ARG A 17 9.55 4.17 15.91
CA ARG A 17 9.85 2.74 15.66
C ARG A 17 10.51 2.51 14.32
N LEU A 18 10.03 3.18 13.26
CA LEU A 18 10.68 3.11 11.95
C LEU A 18 12.09 3.67 12.00
N ALA A 19 12.29 4.81 12.69
CA ALA A 19 13.63 5.40 12.87
C ALA A 19 14.56 4.46 13.66
N GLN A 20 14.07 3.83 14.73
CA GLN A 20 14.82 2.83 15.50
C GLN A 20 15.16 1.57 14.67
N ALA A 21 14.31 1.22 13.70
CA ALA A 21 14.59 0.15 12.74
C ALA A 21 15.57 0.56 11.62
N GLY A 22 16.11 1.78 11.66
CA GLY A 22 17.13 2.27 10.73
C GLY A 22 16.60 3.02 9.52
N PHE A 23 15.29 3.33 9.45
CA PHE A 23 14.73 4.10 8.34
C PHE A 23 14.91 5.61 8.55
N SER A 24 15.40 6.30 7.53
CA SER A 24 15.37 7.76 7.46
C SER A 24 14.02 8.20 6.86
N ILE A 25 13.22 8.92 7.65
CA ILE A 25 11.84 9.25 7.27
C ILE A 25 11.80 10.62 6.61
N THR A 26 11.35 10.66 5.37
CA THR A 26 11.03 11.87 4.63
C THR A 26 9.51 12.09 4.61
N ASN A 27 9.05 13.30 4.31
CA ASN A 27 7.62 13.63 4.20
C ASN A 27 6.77 13.18 5.41
N HIS A 28 7.35 13.14 6.61
CA HIS A 28 6.65 12.75 7.84
C HIS A 28 5.45 13.67 8.14
N ALA A 29 5.47 14.93 7.69
CA ALA A 29 4.36 15.86 7.81
C ALA A 29 3.06 15.32 7.17
N ALA A 30 3.15 14.49 6.13
CA ALA A 30 1.99 13.86 5.49
C ALA A 30 1.16 13.01 6.45
N ALA A 31 1.76 12.47 7.51
CA ALA A 31 1.05 11.66 8.49
C ALA A 31 0.13 12.47 9.41
N TYR A 32 0.39 13.78 9.56
CA TYR A 32 -0.37 14.69 10.42
C TYR A 32 -1.41 15.52 9.67
N ARG A 33 -1.43 15.47 8.33
CA ARG A 33 -2.38 16.25 7.53
C ARG A 33 -3.81 15.78 7.76
N ARG A 34 -4.72 16.73 7.73
CA ARG A 34 -6.17 16.49 7.83
C ARG A 34 -6.93 17.50 6.99
N PHE A 35 -7.80 17.00 6.15
CA PHE A 35 -8.82 17.77 5.43
C PHE A 35 -10.12 16.97 5.42
N GLN A 36 -11.11 17.41 6.20
CA GLN A 36 -12.33 16.64 6.46
C GLN A 36 -11.99 15.22 6.99
N ARG A 37 -12.35 14.16 6.26
CA ARG A 37 -12.05 12.75 6.58
C ARG A 37 -10.74 12.23 5.95
N PHE A 38 -10.06 13.07 5.16
CA PHE A 38 -8.88 12.67 4.40
C PHE A 38 -7.57 13.13 5.06
N ALA A 39 -6.49 12.49 4.71
CA ALA A 39 -5.14 12.86 5.13
C ALA A 39 -4.56 13.99 4.28
N GLY A 40 -5.24 15.10 4.24
CA GLY A 40 -4.96 16.25 3.40
C GLY A 40 -5.93 16.41 2.23
N SER A 41 -5.84 17.53 1.52
CA SER A 41 -6.54 17.77 0.27
C SER A 41 -6.14 16.79 -0.82
N ASP A 42 -6.94 16.68 -1.88
CA ASP A 42 -6.57 15.86 -3.04
C ASP A 42 -5.24 16.34 -3.64
N PHE A 43 -5.02 17.65 -3.71
CA PHE A 43 -3.77 18.24 -4.20
C PHE A 43 -2.55 17.76 -3.40
N GLU A 44 -2.58 17.83 -2.07
CA GLU A 44 -1.47 17.38 -1.22
C GLU A 44 -1.22 15.88 -1.35
N ARG A 45 -2.27 15.08 -1.44
CA ARG A 45 -2.16 13.61 -1.58
C ARG A 45 -1.66 13.19 -2.97
N ILE A 46 -2.04 13.93 -4.02
CA ILE A 46 -1.50 13.74 -5.37
C ILE A 46 -0.01 14.09 -5.37
N ALA A 47 0.36 15.22 -4.76
CA ALA A 47 1.75 15.68 -4.71
C ALA A 47 2.70 14.64 -4.08
N ASP A 48 2.25 13.84 -3.12
CA ASP A 48 3.06 12.76 -2.53
C ASP A 48 3.63 11.78 -3.58
N PHE A 49 2.94 11.59 -4.70
CA PHE A 49 3.37 10.73 -5.81
C PHE A 49 3.84 11.53 -7.02
N GLN A 50 3.08 12.56 -7.38
CA GLN A 50 3.32 13.34 -8.59
C GLN A 50 4.66 14.10 -8.53
N ASP A 51 5.02 14.65 -7.38
CA ASP A 51 6.30 15.35 -7.22
C ASP A 51 7.50 14.42 -7.39
N VAL A 52 7.35 13.15 -7.00
CA VAL A 52 8.35 12.12 -7.31
C VAL A 52 8.34 11.80 -8.80
N ALA A 53 7.17 11.59 -9.39
CA ALA A 53 7.03 11.25 -10.82
C ALA A 53 7.72 12.29 -11.73
N ILE A 54 7.55 13.57 -11.43
CA ILE A 54 8.15 14.67 -12.23
C ILE A 54 9.55 15.11 -11.76
N GLY A 55 10.11 14.45 -10.75
CA GLY A 55 11.46 14.74 -10.23
C GLY A 55 11.57 15.98 -9.35
N ARG A 56 10.45 16.51 -8.86
CA ARG A 56 10.44 17.62 -7.89
C ARG A 56 10.82 17.14 -6.49
N ALA A 57 10.48 15.90 -6.14
CA ALA A 57 10.89 15.24 -4.92
C ALA A 57 11.81 14.05 -5.23
N ALA A 58 12.71 13.74 -4.30
CA ALA A 58 13.56 12.56 -4.38
C ALA A 58 12.72 11.29 -4.29
N THR A 59 13.09 10.28 -5.08
CA THR A 59 12.44 8.96 -5.03
C THR A 59 12.91 8.21 -3.78
N PRO A 60 12.02 7.84 -2.85
CA PRO A 60 12.40 7.14 -1.63
C PRO A 60 12.72 5.67 -1.92
N LYS A 61 13.44 5.00 -1.03
CA LYS A 61 13.61 3.55 -1.09
C LYS A 61 12.34 2.78 -0.68
N VAL A 62 11.54 3.37 0.20
CA VAL A 62 10.26 2.80 0.63
C VAL A 62 9.19 3.88 0.60
N PHE A 63 8.13 3.65 -0.16
CA PHE A 63 6.86 4.32 0.01
C PHE A 63 5.99 3.51 0.98
N MET A 64 5.56 4.13 2.06
CA MET A 64 4.68 3.47 3.01
C MET A 64 3.37 4.23 3.14
N GLY A 65 2.25 3.53 2.99
CA GLY A 65 0.94 4.06 3.33
C GLY A 65 0.90 4.47 4.80
N THR A 66 0.38 5.64 5.10
CA THR A 66 0.21 6.05 6.51
C THR A 66 -0.97 5.31 7.12
N ARG A 67 -2.10 5.28 6.40
CA ARG A 67 -3.35 4.64 6.79
C ARG A 67 -4.21 4.41 5.54
N GLY A 68 -5.07 3.38 5.58
CA GLY A 68 -6.18 3.19 4.65
C GLY A 68 -7.29 4.23 4.82
N GLY A 69 -8.50 3.88 4.48
CA GLY A 69 -9.69 4.75 4.55
C GLY A 69 -10.39 4.83 3.21
N TYR A 70 -10.60 6.03 2.67
CA TYR A 70 -11.29 6.27 1.41
C TYR A 70 -10.59 7.31 0.57
N GLY A 71 -10.79 7.24 -0.75
CA GLY A 71 -10.47 8.33 -1.66
C GLY A 71 -9.13 8.22 -2.35
N ALA A 72 -8.45 7.09 -2.30
CA ALA A 72 -7.26 6.85 -3.11
C ALA A 72 -7.62 6.80 -4.61
N ALA A 73 -8.74 6.19 -4.97
CA ALA A 73 -9.19 6.09 -6.36
C ALA A 73 -9.40 7.47 -7.02
N ARG A 74 -9.75 8.51 -6.26
CA ARG A 74 -9.91 9.89 -6.78
C ARG A 74 -8.60 10.50 -7.28
N LEU A 75 -7.47 10.02 -6.80
CA LEU A 75 -6.14 10.57 -7.10
C LEU A 75 -5.59 10.01 -8.41
N LEU A 76 -6.06 8.81 -8.82
CA LEU A 76 -5.46 8.04 -9.91
C LEU A 76 -5.33 8.79 -11.24
N PRO A 77 -6.31 9.62 -11.67
CA PRO A 77 -6.21 10.35 -12.94
C PRO A 77 -5.15 11.45 -12.97
N TYR A 78 -4.63 11.84 -11.82
CA TYR A 78 -3.75 12.99 -11.68
C TYR A 78 -2.29 12.63 -11.42
N ILE A 79 -1.95 11.34 -11.45
CA ILE A 79 -0.60 10.82 -11.20
C ILE A 79 -0.02 10.31 -12.53
N ASP A 80 1.18 10.75 -12.85
CA ASP A 80 1.96 10.23 -13.98
C ASP A 80 2.58 8.87 -13.59
N TRP A 81 1.79 7.82 -13.76
CA TRP A 81 2.17 6.46 -13.40
C TRP A 81 3.37 5.93 -14.15
N GLY A 82 3.53 6.32 -15.43
CA GLY A 82 4.65 5.89 -16.26
C GLY A 82 5.98 6.39 -15.69
N ASN A 83 6.07 7.69 -15.45
CA ASN A 83 7.26 8.30 -14.88
C ASN A 83 7.48 7.87 -13.41
N LEU A 84 6.41 7.77 -12.61
CA LEU A 84 6.52 7.27 -11.24
C LEU A 84 7.12 5.85 -11.23
N GLY A 85 6.55 4.93 -12.01
CA GLY A 85 7.03 3.56 -12.09
C GLY A 85 8.47 3.44 -12.63
N ALA A 86 8.85 4.28 -13.60
CA ALA A 86 10.22 4.33 -14.11
C ALA A 86 11.22 4.73 -13.01
N ARG A 87 10.93 5.80 -12.26
CA ARG A 87 11.77 6.25 -11.15
C ARG A 87 11.83 5.25 -10.00
N MET A 88 10.68 4.64 -9.65
CA MET A 88 10.63 3.60 -8.63
C MET A 88 11.48 2.39 -9.02
N ARG A 89 11.46 1.99 -10.30
CA ARG A 89 12.27 0.87 -10.80
C ARG A 89 13.76 1.21 -10.76
N GLU A 90 14.15 2.39 -11.21
CA GLU A 90 15.54 2.88 -11.17
C GLU A 90 16.09 2.88 -9.74
N GLN A 91 15.30 3.33 -8.77
CA GLN A 91 15.70 3.42 -7.36
C GLN A 91 15.42 2.15 -6.56
N GLN A 92 14.84 1.12 -7.19
CA GLN A 92 14.41 -0.12 -6.52
C GLN A 92 13.46 0.18 -5.34
N THR A 93 12.54 1.10 -5.55
CA THR A 93 11.59 1.55 -4.52
C THR A 93 10.54 0.47 -4.26
N LEU A 94 10.25 0.23 -2.99
CA LEU A 94 9.20 -0.66 -2.54
C LEU A 94 7.98 0.17 -2.07
N LEU A 95 6.79 -0.16 -2.55
CA LEU A 95 5.53 0.45 -2.08
C LEU A 95 4.79 -0.52 -1.17
N PHE A 96 4.50 -0.08 0.06
CA PHE A 96 3.74 -0.85 1.05
C PHE A 96 2.40 -0.20 1.39
N GLY A 97 1.38 -1.02 1.51
CA GLY A 97 0.06 -0.63 1.96
C GLY A 97 -0.97 -1.73 1.73
N PHE A 98 -2.17 -1.54 2.23
CA PHE A 98 -3.33 -2.41 2.04
C PHE A 98 -4.63 -1.58 2.16
N SER A 99 -5.80 -2.23 2.14
CA SER A 99 -7.08 -1.53 2.20
C SER A 99 -7.23 -0.56 1.02
N ASP A 100 -7.62 0.71 1.24
CA ASP A 100 -7.81 1.71 0.19
C ASP A 100 -6.53 2.00 -0.64
N VAL A 101 -5.33 1.72 -0.09
CA VAL A 101 -4.06 1.83 -0.84
C VAL A 101 -4.00 0.83 -1.99
N THR A 102 -4.80 -0.23 -1.98
CA THR A 102 -4.98 -1.15 -3.10
C THR A 102 -5.24 -0.42 -4.43
N ALA A 103 -5.97 0.71 -4.40
CA ALA A 103 -6.21 1.49 -5.62
C ALA A 103 -4.91 2.01 -6.24
N ILE A 104 -3.98 2.52 -5.42
CA ILE A 104 -2.66 2.98 -5.85
C ILE A 104 -1.82 1.81 -6.37
N GLN A 105 -1.83 0.69 -5.66
CA GLN A 105 -1.06 -0.51 -6.01
C GLN A 105 -1.49 -1.10 -7.35
N LEU A 106 -2.81 -1.23 -7.56
CA LEU A 106 -3.35 -1.74 -8.82
C LEU A 106 -3.11 -0.77 -9.98
N ALA A 107 -3.26 0.54 -9.77
CA ALA A 107 -2.97 1.54 -10.80
C ALA A 107 -1.48 1.54 -11.18
N LEU A 108 -0.58 1.45 -10.20
CA LEU A 108 0.86 1.36 -10.44
C LEU A 108 1.19 0.10 -11.27
N LEU A 109 0.62 -1.04 -10.91
CA LEU A 109 0.81 -2.29 -11.66
C LEU A 109 0.23 -2.18 -13.08
N ALA A 110 -1.00 -1.68 -13.23
CA ALA A 110 -1.68 -1.58 -14.52
C ALA A 110 -0.99 -0.63 -15.49
N GLN A 111 -0.50 0.50 -14.99
CA GLN A 111 -0.01 1.60 -15.84
C GLN A 111 1.51 1.59 -16.05
N SER A 112 2.26 0.94 -15.17
CA SER A 112 3.73 0.92 -15.25
C SER A 112 4.35 -0.48 -15.14
N GLY A 113 3.58 -1.50 -14.81
CA GLY A 113 4.11 -2.85 -14.53
C GLY A 113 4.95 -2.94 -13.25
N MET A 114 4.93 -1.90 -12.40
CA MET A 114 5.72 -1.88 -11.18
C MET A 114 4.98 -2.65 -10.07
N PRO A 115 5.61 -3.67 -9.45
CA PRO A 115 5.01 -4.40 -8.35
C PRO A 115 4.97 -3.57 -7.06
N SER A 116 4.14 -4.02 -6.11
CA SER A 116 4.03 -3.44 -4.78
C SER A 116 3.75 -4.54 -3.74
N PHE A 117 3.67 -4.16 -2.48
CA PHE A 117 3.51 -5.11 -1.37
C PHE A 117 2.23 -4.81 -0.59
N ALA A 118 1.34 -5.79 -0.48
CA ALA A 118 0.26 -5.78 0.50
C ALA A 118 0.87 -5.99 1.88
N GLY A 119 1.19 -4.89 2.57
CA GLY A 119 2.01 -4.94 3.77
C GLY A 119 1.70 -3.79 4.74
N PRO A 120 2.43 -3.73 5.86
CA PRO A 120 2.12 -2.83 6.96
C PRO A 120 2.11 -1.36 6.55
N MET A 121 1.26 -0.60 7.22
CA MET A 121 1.19 0.86 7.15
C MET A 121 1.56 1.49 8.49
N LEU A 122 2.00 2.74 8.46
CA LEU A 122 2.49 3.45 9.64
C LEU A 122 1.50 3.39 10.82
N TYR A 123 0.31 3.94 10.62
CA TYR A 123 -0.67 4.09 11.72
C TYR A 123 -1.36 2.78 12.08
N SER A 124 -1.61 1.93 11.09
CA SER A 124 -2.33 0.67 11.31
C SER A 124 -1.47 -0.37 12.02
N GLU A 125 -0.14 -0.38 11.78
CA GLU A 125 0.74 -1.43 12.28
C GLU A 125 1.86 -0.88 13.19
N PHE A 126 2.67 0.08 12.72
CA PHE A 126 3.81 0.59 13.48
C PHE A 126 3.39 1.46 14.67
N ALA A 127 2.24 2.13 14.60
CA ALA A 127 1.71 2.95 15.69
C ALA A 127 0.83 2.21 16.69
N LYS A 128 0.69 0.88 16.60
CA LYS A 128 -0.04 0.08 17.59
C LYS A 128 0.68 0.11 18.95
N PRO A 129 -0.06 0.13 20.08
CA PRO A 129 0.56 -0.01 21.40
C PRO A 129 1.47 -1.25 21.49
N GLN A 130 0.99 -2.36 20.97
CA GLN A 130 1.72 -3.62 20.85
C GLN A 130 1.77 -4.02 19.36
N PRO A 131 2.86 -3.72 18.64
CA PRO A 131 3.05 -4.17 17.27
C PRO A 131 3.09 -5.69 17.19
N ASN A 132 2.57 -6.23 16.10
CA ASN A 132 2.69 -7.66 15.85
C ASN A 132 4.13 -7.98 15.40
N PHE A 133 4.84 -8.81 16.17
CA PHE A 133 6.23 -9.17 15.89
C PHE A 133 6.39 -9.84 14.51
N TYR A 134 5.49 -10.75 14.15
CA TYR A 134 5.53 -11.42 12.84
C TYR A 134 5.44 -10.40 11.67
N THR A 135 4.55 -9.40 11.80
CA THR A 135 4.40 -8.34 10.79
C THR A 135 5.67 -7.49 10.68
N MET A 136 6.28 -7.12 11.82
CA MET A 136 7.51 -6.32 11.83
C MET A 136 8.68 -7.07 11.21
N ASP A 137 8.89 -8.32 11.62
CA ASP A 137 9.95 -9.19 11.12
C ASP A 137 9.75 -9.49 9.62
N SER A 138 8.52 -9.77 9.18
CA SER A 138 8.21 -9.98 7.78
C SER A 138 8.48 -8.73 6.93
N PHE A 139 8.15 -7.55 7.43
CA PHE A 139 8.46 -6.28 6.76
C PHE A 139 9.97 -6.08 6.59
N ILE A 140 10.75 -6.27 7.66
CA ILE A 140 12.21 -6.14 7.59
C ILE A 140 12.79 -7.15 6.61
N ARG A 141 12.39 -8.41 6.67
CA ARG A 141 12.85 -9.44 5.73
C ARG A 141 12.51 -9.08 4.27
N THR A 142 11.31 -8.60 4.02
CA THR A 142 10.88 -8.21 2.67
C THR A 142 11.67 -7.02 2.14
N THR A 143 12.06 -6.07 3.00
CA THR A 143 12.85 -4.90 2.59
C THR A 143 14.34 -5.18 2.41
N THR A 144 14.83 -6.31 2.91
CA THR A 144 16.27 -6.64 2.92
C THR A 144 16.64 -7.90 2.14
N SER A 145 15.66 -8.64 1.62
CA SER A 145 15.88 -9.91 0.92
C SER A 145 15.24 -9.93 -0.47
N ALA A 146 15.84 -10.66 -1.40
CA ALA A 146 15.31 -10.83 -2.76
C ALA A 146 14.06 -11.71 -2.82
N SER A 147 13.83 -12.53 -1.81
CA SER A 147 12.65 -13.39 -1.68
C SER A 147 12.22 -13.50 -0.23
N THR A 148 10.93 -13.73 -0.02
CA THR A 148 10.36 -13.92 1.32
C THR A 148 9.29 -15.00 1.28
N THR A 149 9.09 -15.66 2.42
CA THR A 149 8.00 -16.63 2.61
C THR A 149 7.07 -16.12 3.70
N VAL A 150 5.79 -16.11 3.40
CA VAL A 150 4.73 -15.79 4.36
C VAL A 150 3.98 -17.08 4.66
N ALA A 151 4.06 -17.52 5.91
CA ALA A 151 3.33 -18.69 6.39
C ALA A 151 2.00 -18.25 7.00
N VAL A 152 0.92 -18.88 6.56
CA VAL A 152 -0.43 -18.64 7.07
C VAL A 152 -1.09 -19.96 7.46
N SER A 153 -1.93 -19.93 8.50
CA SER A 153 -2.75 -21.09 8.84
C SER A 153 -3.96 -21.12 7.91
N ALA A 154 -4.10 -22.18 7.13
CA ALA A 154 -5.29 -22.40 6.31
C ALA A 154 -6.39 -23.13 7.10
N TYR A 155 -7.65 -22.79 6.85
CA TYR A 155 -8.76 -23.58 7.36
C TYR A 155 -8.83 -24.94 6.67
N GLN A 156 -9.15 -26.00 7.42
CA GLN A 156 -9.09 -27.40 6.97
C GLN A 156 -9.97 -27.77 5.76
N THR A 157 -10.90 -26.92 5.37
CA THR A 157 -11.79 -27.16 4.24
C THR A 157 -11.20 -26.76 2.87
N SER A 158 -10.05 -26.11 2.88
CA SER A 158 -9.43 -25.60 1.66
C SER A 158 -8.70 -26.73 0.93
N ARG A 159 -9.10 -27.05 -0.29
CA ARG A 159 -8.27 -27.81 -1.22
C ARG A 159 -7.17 -26.91 -1.75
N VAL A 160 -6.11 -26.76 -0.97
CA VAL A 160 -4.93 -25.99 -1.39
C VAL A 160 -4.26 -26.76 -2.54
N LYS A 161 -4.03 -26.09 -3.64
CA LYS A 161 -3.21 -26.57 -4.76
C LYS A 161 -1.99 -25.69 -4.87
N ASP A 162 -0.87 -26.29 -5.19
CA ASP A 162 0.32 -25.52 -5.56
C ASP A 162 0.04 -24.75 -6.86
N ALA A 163 0.43 -23.49 -6.88
CA ALA A 163 0.28 -22.62 -8.04
C ALA A 163 1.44 -21.64 -8.13
N ASP A 164 1.88 -21.39 -9.35
CA ASP A 164 2.86 -20.36 -9.69
C ASP A 164 2.20 -19.29 -10.55
N GLY A 165 2.54 -18.04 -10.31
CA GLY A 165 2.00 -16.94 -11.10
C GLY A 165 2.19 -15.58 -10.43
N ILE A 166 1.83 -14.53 -11.14
CA ILE A 166 1.82 -13.17 -10.60
C ILE A 166 0.77 -13.08 -9.50
N LEU A 167 1.22 -12.84 -8.27
CA LEU A 167 0.32 -12.54 -7.16
C LEU A 167 -0.18 -11.10 -7.29
N TRP A 168 -1.48 -10.90 -7.34
CA TRP A 168 -2.10 -9.59 -7.48
C TRP A 168 -3.44 -9.51 -6.76
N GLY A 169 -3.99 -8.32 -6.59
CA GLY A 169 -5.27 -8.12 -5.91
C GLY A 169 -5.16 -7.16 -4.73
N GLY A 170 -5.85 -7.47 -3.62
CA GLY A 170 -5.92 -6.68 -2.40
C GLY A 170 -7.35 -6.54 -1.90
N ASN A 171 -7.74 -5.34 -1.45
CA ASN A 171 -9.09 -5.10 -0.93
C ASN A 171 -10.16 -5.31 -2.00
N LEU A 172 -11.14 -6.18 -1.73
CA LEU A 172 -12.17 -6.60 -2.69
C LEU A 172 -13.03 -5.44 -3.16
N SER A 173 -13.52 -4.61 -2.23
CA SER A 173 -14.38 -3.47 -2.57
C SER A 173 -13.66 -2.46 -3.45
N VAL A 174 -12.38 -2.20 -3.18
CA VAL A 174 -11.53 -1.32 -3.99
C VAL A 174 -11.28 -1.93 -5.36
N LEU A 175 -10.92 -3.21 -5.41
CA LEU A 175 -10.70 -3.93 -6.66
C LEU A 175 -11.95 -3.90 -7.54
N ALA A 176 -13.12 -4.20 -6.98
CA ALA A 176 -14.39 -4.13 -7.69
C ALA A 176 -14.68 -2.72 -8.24
N SER A 177 -14.35 -1.67 -7.47
CA SER A 177 -14.55 -0.28 -7.89
C SER A 177 -13.69 0.15 -9.09
N LEU A 178 -12.58 -0.55 -9.34
CA LEU A 178 -11.68 -0.29 -10.48
C LEU A 178 -12.04 -1.10 -11.72
N ALA A 179 -13.01 -2.02 -11.64
CA ALA A 179 -13.42 -2.85 -12.77
C ALA A 179 -13.83 -1.98 -13.97
N GLY A 180 -13.31 -2.32 -15.15
CA GLY A 180 -13.55 -1.56 -16.38
C GLY A 180 -12.76 -0.26 -16.51
N SER A 181 -12.00 0.16 -15.50
CA SER A 181 -11.14 1.33 -15.57
C SER A 181 -9.75 1.00 -16.13
N PRO A 182 -8.97 2.00 -16.61
CA PRO A 182 -7.61 1.79 -17.05
C PRO A 182 -6.65 1.42 -15.90
N TYR A 183 -7.08 1.53 -14.65
CA TYR A 183 -6.30 1.23 -13.45
C TYR A 183 -6.45 -0.21 -12.98
N MET A 184 -7.32 -0.99 -13.62
CA MET A 184 -7.45 -2.43 -13.37
C MET A 184 -6.39 -3.18 -14.16
N PRO A 185 -5.45 -3.91 -13.52
CA PRO A 185 -4.44 -4.67 -14.23
C PRO A 185 -5.05 -5.83 -15.01
N LYS A 186 -4.49 -6.12 -16.19
CA LYS A 186 -4.89 -7.23 -17.05
C LYS A 186 -3.91 -8.39 -16.85
N ILE A 187 -4.16 -9.23 -15.87
CA ILE A 187 -3.30 -10.37 -15.53
C ILE A 187 -3.95 -11.65 -16.06
N GLN A 188 -3.18 -12.45 -16.80
CA GLN A 188 -3.57 -13.77 -17.26
C GLN A 188 -2.77 -14.83 -16.51
N GLY A 189 -3.44 -15.87 -16.00
CA GLY A 189 -2.79 -16.98 -15.28
C GLY A 189 -2.15 -16.58 -13.96
N GLY A 190 -2.58 -15.46 -13.33
CA GLY A 190 -2.09 -15.01 -12.04
C GLY A 190 -2.81 -15.65 -10.85
N ILE A 191 -2.32 -15.36 -9.66
CA ILE A 191 -2.93 -15.73 -8.37
C ILE A 191 -3.62 -14.48 -7.82
N LEU A 192 -4.95 -14.51 -7.73
CA LEU A 192 -5.74 -13.43 -7.18
C LEU A 192 -5.79 -13.54 -5.66
N PHE A 193 -5.28 -12.54 -4.97
CA PHE A 193 -5.41 -12.35 -3.53
C PHE A 193 -6.55 -11.37 -3.23
N ILE A 194 -7.48 -11.76 -2.38
CA ILE A 194 -8.62 -10.92 -1.97
C ILE A 194 -8.64 -10.84 -0.46
N GLU A 195 -8.78 -9.63 0.06
CA GLU A 195 -9.07 -9.36 1.46
C GLU A 195 -10.21 -8.34 1.57
N ASP A 196 -10.98 -8.40 2.63
CA ASP A 196 -11.92 -7.34 3.01
C ASP A 196 -12.18 -7.36 4.52
N VAL A 197 -12.78 -6.30 5.04
CA VAL A 197 -13.08 -6.14 6.46
C VAL A 197 -14.56 -5.84 6.64
N ALA A 198 -15.24 -6.68 7.44
CA ALA A 198 -16.64 -6.51 7.82
C ALA A 198 -17.63 -6.51 6.63
N GLU A 199 -17.26 -7.12 5.49
CA GLU A 199 -18.18 -7.31 4.39
C GLU A 199 -19.19 -8.43 4.69
N GLN A 200 -20.42 -8.23 4.22
CA GLN A 200 -21.47 -9.24 4.32
C GLN A 200 -21.22 -10.36 3.30
N PRO A 201 -21.45 -11.64 3.63
CA PRO A 201 -21.19 -12.76 2.71
C PRO A 201 -21.81 -12.59 1.32
N TYR A 202 -23.05 -12.11 1.24
CA TYR A 202 -23.76 -11.90 -0.03
C TYR A 202 -23.14 -10.83 -0.93
N ARG A 203 -22.20 -10.01 -0.43
CA ARG A 203 -21.47 -9.01 -1.22
C ARG A 203 -20.15 -9.55 -1.75
N ILE A 204 -19.72 -10.69 -1.23
CA ILE A 204 -18.47 -11.35 -1.64
C ILE A 204 -18.77 -12.36 -2.77
N GLU A 205 -19.97 -12.94 -2.79
CA GLU A 205 -20.46 -13.85 -3.82
C GLU A 205 -20.77 -13.12 -5.14
#